data_f375e79454d0765fef5f2ee8342a7656
#
_entry.id   f375e79454d0765fef5f2ee8342a7656
#
_cell.length_a   1.000
_cell.length_b   1.000
_cell.length_c   1.000
_cell.angle_alpha   90.00
_cell.angle_beta   90.00
_cell.angle_gamma   90.00
#
_symmetry.space_group_name_H-M   'P 1'
#
loop_
_entity.id
_entity.type
_entity.pdbx_description
1 polymer ?
#
loop_
_entity_poly.entity_id
_entity_poly.type
_entity_poly.pdbx_seq_one_letter_code
_entity_poly.pdbx_strand_id
1 'polypeptide(L)'
;MTLTKLNKHEMKVHKVKISEVKTNPKNPRLIKDDKFRKLVKSIQEFPQMLELRPIVVDENNIVLGGNMRLKACKEAGLKEVYIVKAENLTDLQKDEFIVKDNVGFGEWDWDMLANEWDTEKLDEWGLDLPVDLAVAEELEAEEDDYEIPNEINTDIVLGDLFEIGEHRLLCGDSTDSDQVAKLMNGEKAELLFTSPPYSDMREYNGEKDLSVDNLAEFIPTWMPFVEYQVVNLGIQRKDNDIVQYWDSYIDKARSCGYKLMAWNVWHKSSVSVGQQSAFIPIYHEWIFVFGTKFKDINRTWQREQKATSKNKRKVRQADGSMKESTIGKQEAMKEMESVFSSNVELGEIRSKHPATFPIELPSEYIKSITNENDIIVESFLGSGTTMVASHQLKRKCYGMELDPKYCQVIIDRMRKLDPNLVIKRNGEII
;
A
#
# COMPACT_ATOMS: atom_id res chain seq x y z
N MET A 1 -1.03 -33.34 -40.60
CA MET A 1 -2.19 -33.68 -39.77
C MET A 1 -3.41 -33.06 -40.38
N THR A 2 -4.31 -33.91 -40.89
CA THR A 2 -5.46 -33.53 -41.69
C THR A 2 -6.56 -32.99 -40.76
N LEU A 3 -6.96 -31.75 -40.96
CA LEU A 3 -8.12 -31.15 -40.28
C LEU A 3 -9.36 -31.93 -40.71
N THR A 4 -9.87 -32.75 -39.83
CA THR A 4 -11.14 -33.49 -40.01
C THR A 4 -12.26 -32.47 -40.18
N LYS A 5 -13.03 -32.58 -41.25
CA LYS A 5 -14.20 -31.72 -41.54
C LYS A 5 -15.13 -31.77 -40.34
N LEU A 6 -15.23 -30.65 -39.60
CA LEU A 6 -16.33 -30.42 -38.66
C LEU A 6 -17.64 -30.43 -39.41
N ASN A 7 -18.48 -31.44 -39.19
CA ASN A 7 -19.85 -31.44 -39.64
C ASN A 7 -20.51 -30.17 -39.05
N LYS A 8 -21.06 -29.32 -39.94
CA LYS A 8 -21.88 -28.16 -39.53
C LYS A 8 -23.17 -28.65 -38.87
N HIS A 9 -23.07 -28.94 -37.56
CA HIS A 9 -24.27 -28.88 -36.72
C HIS A 9 -24.49 -27.41 -36.37
N GLU A 10 -25.57 -26.81 -36.90
CA GLU A 10 -26.06 -25.54 -36.41
C GLU A 10 -26.45 -25.71 -34.94
N MET A 11 -25.60 -25.28 -34.03
CA MET A 11 -25.96 -25.23 -32.62
C MET A 11 -27.05 -24.18 -32.44
N LYS A 12 -28.28 -24.64 -32.15
CA LYS A 12 -29.43 -23.75 -31.93
C LYS A 12 -29.55 -23.42 -30.43
N VAL A 13 -29.71 -22.14 -30.17
CA VAL A 13 -30.05 -21.65 -28.82
C VAL A 13 -31.55 -21.91 -28.60
N HIS A 14 -31.87 -22.57 -27.50
CA HIS A 14 -33.25 -22.88 -27.10
C HIS A 14 -33.61 -22.13 -25.82
N LYS A 15 -34.80 -21.55 -25.79
CA LYS A 15 -35.35 -20.97 -24.56
C LYS A 15 -36.20 -22.04 -23.88
N VAL A 16 -35.86 -22.41 -22.65
CA VAL A 16 -36.51 -23.49 -21.91
C VAL A 16 -36.88 -23.03 -20.50
N LYS A 17 -37.82 -23.75 -19.85
CA LYS A 17 -38.12 -23.50 -18.45
C LYS A 17 -36.90 -23.84 -17.56
N ILE A 18 -36.59 -22.96 -16.61
CA ILE A 18 -35.43 -23.15 -15.73
C ILE A 18 -35.53 -24.44 -14.89
N SER A 19 -36.76 -24.91 -14.63
CA SER A 19 -37.00 -26.18 -13.91
C SER A 19 -36.59 -27.43 -14.71
N GLU A 20 -36.44 -27.32 -16.04
CA GLU A 20 -36.02 -28.43 -16.89
C GLU A 20 -34.50 -28.59 -16.94
N VAL A 21 -33.74 -27.62 -16.43
CA VAL A 21 -32.27 -27.60 -16.42
C VAL A 21 -31.75 -28.01 -15.06
N LYS A 22 -30.86 -28.99 -15.04
CA LYS A 22 -30.27 -29.59 -13.82
C LYS A 22 -28.84 -29.10 -13.63
N THR A 23 -28.51 -28.66 -12.41
CA THR A 23 -27.13 -28.37 -12.05
C THR A 23 -26.27 -29.63 -12.08
N ASN A 24 -25.00 -29.49 -12.48
CA ASN A 24 -24.04 -30.58 -12.45
C ASN A 24 -23.34 -30.64 -11.09
N PRO A 25 -23.53 -31.68 -10.27
CA PRO A 25 -22.89 -31.81 -8.98
C PRO A 25 -21.38 -32.10 -9.07
N LYS A 26 -20.91 -32.59 -10.23
CA LYS A 26 -19.49 -32.88 -10.47
C LYS A 26 -18.69 -31.65 -10.90
N ASN A 27 -19.32 -30.49 -11.11
CA ASN A 27 -18.58 -29.27 -11.51
C ASN A 27 -17.74 -28.76 -10.33
N PRO A 28 -16.39 -28.72 -10.44
CA PRO A 28 -15.49 -28.40 -9.34
C PRO A 28 -15.43 -26.89 -9.03
N ARG A 29 -16.03 -26.04 -9.86
CA ARG A 29 -15.94 -24.59 -9.71
C ARG A 29 -16.81 -24.08 -8.56
N LEU A 30 -16.19 -23.35 -7.64
CA LEU A 30 -16.85 -22.63 -6.56
C LEU A 30 -16.88 -21.12 -6.86
N ILE A 31 -17.84 -20.41 -6.32
CA ILE A 31 -17.95 -18.96 -6.38
C ILE A 31 -18.14 -18.42 -4.97
N LYS A 32 -17.43 -17.37 -4.60
CA LYS A 32 -17.60 -16.67 -3.31
C LYS A 32 -18.91 -15.88 -3.32
N ASP A 33 -19.50 -15.67 -2.15
CA ASP A 33 -20.82 -15.03 -2.00
C ASP A 33 -20.89 -13.63 -2.63
N ASP A 34 -19.85 -12.83 -2.51
CA ASP A 34 -19.80 -11.48 -3.11
C ASP A 34 -19.84 -11.53 -4.64
N LYS A 35 -19.03 -12.41 -5.25
CA LYS A 35 -19.03 -12.61 -6.70
C LYS A 35 -20.33 -13.21 -7.18
N PHE A 36 -20.97 -14.05 -6.38
CA PHE A 36 -22.27 -14.59 -6.69
C PHE A 36 -23.34 -13.49 -6.72
N ARG A 37 -23.33 -12.58 -5.74
CA ARG A 37 -24.24 -11.42 -5.71
C ARG A 37 -24.05 -10.50 -6.91
N LYS A 38 -22.80 -10.21 -7.30
CA LYS A 38 -22.48 -9.44 -8.52
C LYS A 38 -23.03 -10.15 -9.78
N LEU A 39 -22.90 -11.47 -9.88
CA LEU A 39 -23.45 -12.25 -10.98
C LEU A 39 -24.97 -12.20 -11.04
N VAL A 40 -25.65 -12.28 -9.90
CA VAL A 40 -27.12 -12.14 -9.81
C VAL A 40 -27.55 -10.74 -10.27
N LYS A 41 -26.92 -9.70 -9.77
CA LYS A 41 -27.16 -8.30 -10.16
C LYS A 41 -26.96 -8.11 -11.68
N SER A 42 -25.86 -8.59 -12.23
CA SER A 42 -25.55 -8.51 -13.67
C SER A 42 -26.64 -9.18 -14.55
N ILE A 43 -27.18 -10.32 -14.10
CA ILE A 43 -28.27 -11.00 -14.82
C ILE A 43 -29.57 -10.19 -14.76
N GLN A 44 -29.84 -9.53 -13.64
CA GLN A 44 -31.03 -8.67 -13.47
C GLN A 44 -30.95 -7.41 -14.34
N GLU A 45 -29.78 -6.80 -14.43
CA GLU A 45 -29.53 -5.55 -15.16
C GLU A 45 -29.37 -5.75 -16.66
N PHE A 46 -28.77 -6.88 -17.08
CA PHE A 46 -28.56 -7.19 -18.49
C PHE A 46 -28.99 -8.61 -18.87
N PRO A 47 -30.31 -8.95 -18.81
CA PRO A 47 -30.81 -10.29 -19.08
C PRO A 47 -30.57 -10.76 -20.52
N GLN A 48 -30.45 -9.85 -21.50
CA GLN A 48 -30.19 -10.19 -22.91
C GLN A 48 -28.84 -10.91 -23.08
N MET A 49 -27.89 -10.71 -22.18
CA MET A 49 -26.63 -11.42 -22.20
C MET A 49 -26.77 -12.94 -22.08
N LEU A 50 -27.86 -13.44 -21.48
CA LEU A 50 -28.12 -14.87 -21.36
C LEU A 50 -28.40 -15.54 -22.73
N GLU A 51 -28.93 -14.80 -23.69
CA GLU A 51 -29.13 -15.28 -25.07
C GLU A 51 -27.78 -15.34 -25.82
N LEU A 52 -26.92 -14.33 -25.62
CA LEU A 52 -25.59 -14.25 -26.23
C LEU A 52 -24.61 -15.27 -25.62
N ARG A 53 -24.83 -15.63 -24.36
CA ARG A 53 -23.99 -16.59 -23.62
C ARG A 53 -24.87 -17.66 -22.95
N PRO A 54 -25.47 -18.57 -23.71
CA PRO A 54 -26.41 -19.58 -23.20
C PRO A 54 -25.70 -20.59 -22.28
N ILE A 55 -26.49 -21.31 -21.50
CA ILE A 55 -26.01 -22.42 -20.64
C ILE A 55 -25.82 -23.65 -21.54
N VAL A 56 -24.67 -24.28 -21.47
CA VAL A 56 -24.39 -25.51 -22.21
C VAL A 56 -24.83 -26.72 -21.40
N VAL A 57 -25.67 -27.57 -21.96
CA VAL A 57 -26.20 -28.76 -21.31
C VAL A 57 -25.96 -30.02 -22.14
N ASP A 58 -25.95 -31.17 -21.52
CA ASP A 58 -25.94 -32.47 -22.18
C ASP A 58 -27.35 -32.86 -22.68
N GLU A 59 -27.47 -34.04 -23.25
CA GLU A 59 -28.74 -34.63 -23.73
C GLU A 59 -29.79 -34.80 -22.63
N ASN A 60 -29.40 -34.86 -21.35
CA ASN A 60 -30.27 -35.02 -20.18
C ASN A 60 -30.58 -33.68 -19.47
N ASN A 61 -30.24 -32.55 -20.11
CA ASN A 61 -30.31 -31.19 -19.58
C ASN A 61 -29.45 -30.97 -18.30
N ILE A 62 -28.35 -31.72 -18.13
CA ILE A 62 -27.38 -31.51 -17.07
C ILE A 62 -26.36 -30.50 -17.59
N VAL A 63 -26.06 -29.47 -16.77
CA VAL A 63 -25.15 -28.39 -17.14
C VAL A 63 -23.73 -28.88 -17.28
N LEU A 64 -23.12 -28.65 -18.44
CA LEU A 64 -21.70 -28.80 -18.71
C LEU A 64 -20.94 -27.49 -18.52
N GLY A 65 -21.52 -26.35 -19.00
CA GLY A 65 -20.98 -25.00 -18.86
C GLY A 65 -22.01 -24.00 -18.35
N GLY A 66 -21.68 -23.16 -17.40
CA GLY A 66 -22.57 -22.14 -16.85
C GLY A 66 -23.34 -22.55 -15.58
N ASN A 67 -22.83 -23.48 -14.79
CA ASN A 67 -23.48 -23.99 -13.56
C ASN A 67 -23.80 -22.86 -12.56
N MET A 68 -22.87 -21.91 -12.35
CA MET A 68 -23.09 -20.76 -11.48
C MET A 68 -24.11 -19.78 -12.08
N ARG A 69 -24.11 -19.64 -13.41
CA ARG A 69 -25.10 -18.82 -14.12
C ARG A 69 -26.52 -19.37 -13.95
N LEU A 70 -26.71 -20.69 -14.00
CA LEU A 70 -28.00 -21.31 -13.72
C LEU A 70 -28.47 -21.03 -12.29
N LYS A 71 -27.58 -21.14 -11.30
CA LYS A 71 -27.87 -20.81 -9.90
C LYS A 71 -28.26 -19.34 -9.74
N ALA A 72 -27.52 -18.43 -10.37
CA ALA A 72 -27.79 -17.00 -10.32
C ALA A 72 -29.12 -16.63 -11.05
N CYS A 73 -29.46 -17.30 -12.15
CA CYS A 73 -30.76 -17.13 -12.79
C CYS A 73 -31.93 -17.56 -11.89
N LYS A 74 -31.76 -18.63 -11.10
CA LYS A 74 -32.75 -19.07 -10.11
C LYS A 74 -32.92 -18.04 -9.01
N GLU A 75 -31.82 -17.52 -8.46
CA GLU A 75 -31.81 -16.49 -7.43
C GLU A 75 -32.41 -15.16 -7.94
N ALA A 76 -32.11 -14.79 -9.19
CA ALA A 76 -32.71 -13.63 -9.86
C ALA A 76 -34.21 -13.78 -10.16
N GLY A 77 -34.82 -14.94 -9.89
CA GLY A 77 -36.23 -15.20 -10.05
C GLY A 77 -36.70 -15.48 -11.50
N LEU A 78 -35.74 -15.77 -12.41
CA LEU A 78 -36.08 -16.07 -13.81
C LEU A 78 -36.85 -17.38 -13.93
N LYS A 79 -37.82 -17.41 -14.82
CA LYS A 79 -38.65 -18.61 -15.12
C LYS A 79 -38.11 -19.42 -16.29
N GLU A 80 -37.37 -18.78 -17.17
CA GLU A 80 -36.83 -19.36 -18.41
C GLU A 80 -35.36 -18.99 -18.56
N VAL A 81 -34.59 -19.84 -19.22
CA VAL A 81 -33.16 -19.64 -19.54
C VAL A 81 -32.86 -20.08 -20.96
N TYR A 82 -31.78 -19.56 -21.51
CA TYR A 82 -31.28 -19.95 -22.82
C TYR A 82 -30.25 -21.05 -22.68
N ILE A 83 -30.43 -22.15 -23.47
CA ILE A 83 -29.51 -23.30 -23.46
C ILE A 83 -29.01 -23.62 -24.86
N VAL A 84 -27.86 -24.24 -24.93
CA VAL A 84 -27.34 -24.97 -26.09
C VAL A 84 -27.13 -26.41 -25.68
N LYS A 85 -27.65 -27.37 -26.47
CA LYS A 85 -27.41 -28.79 -26.23
C LYS A 85 -26.11 -29.24 -26.87
N ALA A 86 -25.23 -29.82 -26.08
CA ALA A 86 -24.02 -30.48 -26.54
C ALA A 86 -24.33 -31.98 -26.72
N GLU A 87 -24.81 -32.32 -27.90
CA GLU A 87 -25.18 -33.68 -28.27
C GLU A 87 -23.96 -34.47 -28.78
N ASN A 88 -23.94 -35.79 -28.59
CA ASN A 88 -22.94 -36.71 -29.10
C ASN A 88 -21.51 -36.54 -28.48
N LEU A 89 -21.39 -36.01 -27.28
CA LEU A 89 -20.15 -36.03 -26.53
C LEU A 89 -20.02 -37.32 -25.74
N THR A 90 -18.82 -37.91 -25.78
CA THR A 90 -18.46 -38.99 -24.85
C THR A 90 -18.33 -38.43 -23.42
N ASP A 91 -18.38 -39.29 -22.39
CA ASP A 91 -18.26 -38.86 -21.01
C ASP A 91 -16.91 -38.17 -20.76
N LEU A 92 -15.83 -38.68 -21.37
CA LEU A 92 -14.50 -38.05 -21.30
C LEU A 92 -14.51 -36.62 -21.91
N GLN A 93 -15.21 -36.43 -23.04
CA GLN A 93 -15.33 -35.11 -23.67
C GLN A 93 -16.18 -34.14 -22.84
N LYS A 94 -17.21 -34.65 -22.13
CA LYS A 94 -18.00 -33.85 -21.18
C LYS A 94 -17.13 -33.39 -20.00
N ASP A 95 -16.33 -34.28 -19.43
CA ASP A 95 -15.40 -33.95 -18.34
C ASP A 95 -14.33 -32.97 -18.82
N GLU A 96 -13.76 -33.19 -19.99
CA GLU A 96 -12.79 -32.27 -20.61
C GLU A 96 -13.40 -30.88 -20.86
N PHE A 97 -14.64 -30.80 -21.32
CA PHE A 97 -15.35 -29.55 -21.54
C PHE A 97 -15.54 -28.79 -20.22
N ILE A 98 -15.99 -29.47 -19.16
CA ILE A 98 -16.19 -28.85 -17.84
C ILE A 98 -14.90 -28.20 -17.34
N VAL A 99 -13.76 -28.86 -17.51
CA VAL A 99 -12.45 -28.32 -17.07
C VAL A 99 -12.06 -27.15 -17.97
N LYS A 100 -12.08 -27.31 -19.29
CA LYS A 100 -11.65 -26.29 -20.25
C LYS A 100 -12.52 -25.02 -20.25
N ASP A 101 -13.83 -25.15 -20.02
CA ASP A 101 -14.74 -24.01 -19.88
C ASP A 101 -14.45 -23.17 -18.63
N ASN A 102 -13.76 -23.74 -17.64
CA ASN A 102 -13.40 -23.09 -16.39
C ASN A 102 -11.93 -22.62 -16.34
N VAL A 103 -11.09 -23.01 -17.30
CA VAL A 103 -9.70 -22.55 -17.42
C VAL A 103 -9.68 -21.24 -18.22
N GLY A 104 -9.22 -20.18 -17.56
CA GLY A 104 -8.99 -18.89 -18.23
C GLY A 104 -7.73 -18.97 -19.10
N PHE A 105 -7.89 -18.95 -20.42
CA PHE A 105 -6.78 -18.82 -21.36
C PHE A 105 -6.67 -17.35 -21.76
N GLY A 106 -5.68 -16.66 -21.24
CA GLY A 106 -5.39 -15.27 -21.55
C GLY A 106 -5.23 -14.43 -20.30
N GLU A 107 -4.48 -13.39 -20.45
CA GLU A 107 -4.27 -12.36 -19.44
C GLU A 107 -4.99 -11.10 -19.87
N TRP A 108 -5.41 -10.29 -18.92
CA TRP A 108 -5.98 -9.00 -19.21
C TRP A 108 -4.86 -8.00 -19.53
N ASP A 109 -5.05 -7.21 -20.55
CA ASP A 109 -4.23 -6.02 -20.77
C ASP A 109 -4.74 -4.94 -19.82
N TRP A 110 -4.10 -4.88 -18.64
CA TRP A 110 -4.49 -3.99 -17.56
C TRP A 110 -4.28 -2.52 -17.94
N ASP A 111 -3.27 -2.23 -18.76
CA ASP A 111 -3.03 -0.87 -19.25
C ASP A 111 -4.15 -0.41 -20.18
N MET A 112 -4.65 -1.30 -21.05
CA MET A 112 -5.82 -1.01 -21.90
C MET A 112 -7.08 -0.82 -21.06
N LEU A 113 -7.32 -1.68 -20.08
CA LEU A 113 -8.50 -1.60 -19.22
C LEU A 113 -8.50 -0.32 -18.39
N ALA A 114 -7.35 0.08 -17.85
CA ALA A 114 -7.21 1.31 -17.08
C ALA A 114 -7.41 2.58 -17.90
N ASN A 115 -7.00 2.56 -19.17
CA ASN A 115 -7.00 3.76 -20.02
C ASN A 115 -8.25 3.93 -20.89
N GLU A 116 -8.96 2.83 -21.21
CA GLU A 116 -10.06 2.85 -22.16
C GLU A 116 -11.42 2.47 -21.55
N TRP A 117 -11.42 1.93 -20.31
CA TRP A 117 -12.61 1.41 -19.65
C TRP A 117 -12.82 2.10 -18.30
N ASP A 118 -14.10 2.21 -17.91
CA ASP A 118 -14.51 2.72 -16.61
C ASP A 118 -14.25 1.66 -15.54
N THR A 119 -13.28 1.91 -14.66
CA THR A 119 -12.81 0.96 -13.66
C THR A 119 -13.87 0.62 -12.61
N GLU A 120 -14.75 1.57 -12.24
CA GLU A 120 -15.87 1.31 -11.32
C GLU A 120 -16.83 0.29 -11.94
N LYS A 121 -17.14 0.45 -13.22
CA LYS A 121 -18.00 -0.51 -13.95
C LYS A 121 -17.33 -1.86 -14.12
N LEU A 122 -16.01 -1.92 -14.34
CA LEU A 122 -15.29 -3.18 -14.43
C LEU A 122 -15.41 -3.98 -13.13
N ASP A 123 -15.29 -3.32 -11.98
CA ASP A 123 -15.50 -3.97 -10.67
C ASP A 123 -16.97 -4.36 -10.47
N GLU A 124 -17.93 -3.47 -10.79
CA GLU A 124 -19.36 -3.80 -10.73
C GLU A 124 -19.72 -5.01 -11.60
N TRP A 125 -19.09 -5.15 -12.77
CA TRP A 125 -19.28 -6.29 -13.67
C TRP A 125 -18.58 -7.56 -13.18
N GLY A 126 -17.83 -7.49 -12.07
CA GLY A 126 -17.23 -8.64 -11.39
C GLY A 126 -15.84 -8.99 -11.86
N LEU A 127 -15.14 -8.09 -12.57
CA LEU A 127 -13.73 -8.24 -12.86
C LEU A 127 -12.94 -8.02 -11.56
N ASP A 128 -12.05 -8.96 -11.23
CA ASP A 128 -11.09 -8.74 -10.16
C ASP A 128 -10.03 -7.77 -10.68
N LEU A 129 -10.18 -6.51 -10.32
CA LEU A 129 -9.16 -5.53 -10.64
C LEU A 129 -7.93 -5.78 -9.75
N PRO A 130 -6.71 -5.72 -10.29
CA PRO A 130 -5.51 -5.59 -9.49
C PRO A 130 -5.67 -4.41 -8.51
N VAL A 131 -5.05 -4.50 -7.35
CA VAL A 131 -5.17 -3.48 -6.28
C VAL A 131 -4.78 -2.08 -6.79
N ASP A 132 -3.87 -2.05 -7.74
CA ASP A 132 -3.38 -0.85 -8.44
C ASP A 132 -4.35 -0.28 -9.51
N LEU A 133 -5.39 -1.02 -9.88
CA LEU A 133 -6.44 -0.58 -10.82
C LEU A 133 -7.80 -0.33 -10.14
N ALA A 134 -8.00 -0.87 -8.94
CA ALA A 134 -9.14 -0.48 -8.14
C ALA A 134 -8.97 1.00 -7.77
N VAL A 135 -9.83 1.87 -8.26
CA VAL A 135 -9.92 3.27 -7.82
C VAL A 135 -10.48 3.25 -6.40
N ALA A 136 -9.62 2.86 -5.44
CA ALA A 136 -9.79 3.37 -4.11
C ALA A 136 -9.47 4.87 -4.21
N GLU A 137 -10.31 5.76 -3.71
CA GLU A 137 -9.91 7.14 -3.46
C GLU A 137 -8.54 7.07 -2.81
N GLU A 138 -7.50 7.56 -3.49
CA GLU A 138 -6.16 7.52 -2.95
C GLU A 138 -6.19 8.31 -1.65
N LEU A 139 -5.97 7.62 -0.53
CA LEU A 139 -5.94 8.28 0.76
C LEU A 139 -4.75 9.24 0.76
N GLU A 140 -5.05 10.50 0.94
CA GLU A 140 -4.05 11.54 1.13
C GLU A 140 -3.91 11.83 2.62
N ALA A 141 -2.67 11.96 3.08
CA ALA A 141 -2.42 12.44 4.42
C ALA A 141 -2.10 13.94 4.35
N GLU A 142 -2.81 14.70 5.16
CA GLU A 142 -2.71 16.16 5.19
C GLU A 142 -2.14 16.62 6.54
N GLU A 143 -1.46 17.77 6.53
CA GLU A 143 -0.97 18.39 7.77
C GLU A 143 -2.16 18.68 8.71
N ASP A 144 -2.00 18.31 9.97
CA ASP A 144 -2.99 18.59 10.99
C ASP A 144 -2.78 19.99 11.62
N ASP A 145 -3.81 20.47 12.31
CA ASP A 145 -3.82 21.77 12.97
C ASP A 145 -3.39 21.69 14.45
N TYR A 146 -2.68 20.64 14.85
CA TYR A 146 -2.24 20.45 16.22
C TYR A 146 -1.06 21.35 16.58
N GLU A 147 -1.23 22.14 17.64
CA GLU A 147 -0.18 22.98 18.22
C GLU A 147 0.35 22.39 19.52
N ILE A 148 1.66 22.21 19.62
CA ILE A 148 2.31 21.72 20.83
C ILE A 148 2.18 22.78 21.94
N PRO A 149 1.58 22.47 23.10
CA PRO A 149 1.47 23.40 24.22
C PRO A 149 2.83 23.88 24.74
N ASN A 150 2.87 25.08 25.32
CA ASN A 150 4.10 25.59 25.91
C ASN A 150 4.48 24.82 27.20
N GLU A 151 3.48 24.33 27.93
CA GLU A 151 3.65 23.49 29.11
C GLU A 151 2.92 22.17 28.89
N ILE A 152 3.65 21.08 29.06
CA ILE A 152 3.11 19.72 28.90
C ILE A 152 3.16 19.09 30.30
N ASN A 153 1.98 18.86 30.86
CA ASN A 153 1.81 18.15 32.13
C ASN A 153 1.44 16.70 31.82
N THR A 154 2.17 15.77 32.40
CA THR A 154 1.92 14.34 32.20
C THR A 154 2.32 13.53 33.43
N ASP A 155 1.64 12.43 33.64
CA ASP A 155 1.96 11.39 34.63
C ASP A 155 2.52 10.12 33.98
N ILE A 156 2.80 10.19 32.66
CA ILE A 156 3.37 9.09 31.90
C ILE A 156 4.80 8.80 32.40
N VAL A 157 5.11 7.52 32.50
CA VAL A 157 6.42 7.06 32.94
C VAL A 157 6.99 6.04 31.92
N LEU A 158 8.30 5.83 31.97
CA LEU A 158 8.98 4.80 31.16
C LEU A 158 8.34 3.43 31.41
N GLY A 159 8.06 2.71 30.35
CA GLY A 159 7.39 1.42 30.35
C GLY A 159 5.89 1.46 30.12
N ASP A 160 5.26 2.64 30.13
CA ASP A 160 3.84 2.77 29.80
C ASP A 160 3.58 2.44 28.35
N LEU A 161 2.61 1.55 28.11
CA LEU A 161 2.15 1.17 26.79
C LEU A 161 0.75 1.71 26.57
N PHE A 162 0.57 2.45 25.48
CA PHE A 162 -0.71 2.96 25.03
C PHE A 162 -1.19 2.20 23.78
N GLU A 163 -2.48 1.85 23.79
CA GLU A 163 -3.21 1.44 22.60
C GLU A 163 -4.12 2.61 22.22
N ILE A 164 -3.90 3.16 21.01
CA ILE A 164 -4.60 4.34 20.48
C ILE A 164 -5.39 3.88 19.25
N GLY A 165 -6.63 3.44 19.44
CA GLY A 165 -7.33 2.67 18.43
C GLY A 165 -6.55 1.42 18.04
N GLU A 166 -6.12 1.32 16.79
CA GLU A 166 -5.26 0.23 16.29
C GLU A 166 -3.76 0.52 16.37
N HIS A 167 -3.39 1.73 16.80
CA HIS A 167 -1.98 2.11 16.97
C HIS A 167 -1.48 1.74 18.36
N ARG A 168 -0.14 1.67 18.51
CA ARG A 168 0.52 1.43 19.79
C ARG A 168 1.64 2.44 19.99
N LEU A 169 1.75 2.93 21.22
CA LEU A 169 2.81 3.84 21.65
C LEU A 169 3.43 3.30 22.94
N LEU A 170 4.72 3.07 22.96
CA LEU A 170 5.46 2.73 24.16
C LEU A 170 6.37 3.89 24.58
N CYS A 171 6.20 4.37 25.79
CA CYS A 171 7.15 5.29 26.40
C CYS A 171 8.40 4.50 26.82
N GLY A 172 9.48 4.55 26.02
CA GLY A 172 10.63 3.69 26.26
C GLY A 172 11.81 3.87 25.31
N ASP A 173 12.85 3.08 25.57
CA ASP A 173 14.09 3.09 24.80
C ASP A 173 14.02 2.12 23.62
N SER A 174 14.18 2.65 22.41
CA SER A 174 14.14 1.88 21.16
C SER A 174 15.36 0.98 20.92
N THR A 175 16.37 1.06 21.76
CA THR A 175 17.53 0.14 21.76
C THR A 175 17.33 -1.06 22.69
N ASP A 176 16.30 -1.03 23.54
CA ASP A 176 15.95 -2.13 24.45
C ASP A 176 15.07 -3.18 23.76
N SER A 177 15.63 -4.37 23.57
CA SER A 177 14.96 -5.48 22.86
C SER A 177 13.67 -5.97 23.55
N ASP A 178 13.61 -5.92 24.89
CA ASP A 178 12.43 -6.37 25.64
C ASP A 178 11.29 -5.36 25.49
N GLN A 179 11.61 -4.08 25.49
CA GLN A 179 10.63 -3.03 25.27
C GLN A 179 10.09 -3.05 23.82
N VAL A 180 10.96 -3.24 22.83
CA VAL A 180 10.55 -3.40 21.44
C VAL A 180 9.68 -4.64 21.28
N ALA A 181 10.05 -5.78 21.87
CA ALA A 181 9.23 -6.98 21.85
C ALA A 181 7.84 -6.77 22.51
N LYS A 182 7.79 -6.01 23.63
CA LYS A 182 6.52 -5.60 24.28
C LYS A 182 5.66 -4.75 23.36
N LEU A 183 6.24 -3.75 22.67
CA LEU A 183 5.53 -2.93 21.71
C LEU A 183 4.97 -3.77 20.56
N MET A 184 5.80 -4.62 19.96
CA MET A 184 5.45 -5.42 18.79
C MET A 184 4.48 -6.55 19.11
N ASN A 185 4.47 -7.07 20.34
CA ASN A 185 3.53 -8.12 20.79
C ASN A 185 3.46 -9.34 19.85
N GLY A 186 4.59 -9.74 19.27
CA GLY A 186 4.68 -10.85 18.33
C GLY A 186 4.32 -10.51 16.88
N GLU A 187 3.84 -9.31 16.59
CA GLU A 187 3.55 -8.84 15.24
C GLU A 187 4.83 -8.47 14.48
N LYS A 188 4.71 -8.38 13.15
CA LYS A 188 5.77 -7.89 12.26
C LYS A 188 5.26 -6.66 11.51
N ALA A 189 6.17 -5.74 11.23
CA ALA A 189 5.89 -4.55 10.47
C ALA A 189 6.46 -4.67 9.05
N GLU A 190 5.72 -4.13 8.10
CA GLU A 190 6.18 -4.03 6.72
C GLU A 190 7.26 -2.97 6.56
N LEU A 191 7.13 -1.84 7.25
CA LEU A 191 7.99 -0.68 7.13
C LEU A 191 8.37 -0.10 8.49
N LEU A 192 9.65 0.20 8.68
CA LEU A 192 10.14 1.16 9.66
C LEU A 192 10.44 2.47 8.92
N PHE A 193 9.76 3.54 9.32
CA PHE A 193 10.10 4.90 8.90
C PHE A 193 10.62 5.66 10.10
N THR A 194 11.81 6.24 10.02
CA THR A 194 12.40 6.91 11.20
C THR A 194 13.37 8.03 10.83
N SER A 195 13.49 8.98 11.73
CA SER A 195 14.53 10.02 11.74
C SER A 195 15.19 10.02 13.11
N PRO A 196 16.20 9.17 13.32
CA PRO A 196 16.85 9.07 14.63
C PRO A 196 17.52 10.37 15.03
N PRO A 197 17.67 10.65 16.34
CA PRO A 197 18.39 11.81 16.82
C PRO A 197 19.87 11.71 16.40
N TYR A 198 20.35 12.64 15.58
CA TYR A 198 21.67 12.59 14.94
C TYR A 198 22.57 13.76 15.31
N SER A 199 22.37 14.35 16.50
CA SER A 199 23.14 15.56 16.84
C SER A 199 23.61 15.59 18.28
N ASP A 200 24.93 15.66 18.47
CA ASP A 200 25.58 16.09 19.72
C ASP A 200 25.21 17.55 20.09
N MET A 201 24.44 18.24 19.28
CA MET A 201 24.16 19.67 19.43
C MET A 201 22.78 19.97 20.02
N ARG A 202 21.98 18.98 20.42
CA ARG A 202 20.66 19.18 21.00
C ARG A 202 20.55 18.47 22.32
N GLU A 203 20.45 19.23 23.40
CA GLU A 203 20.07 18.72 24.69
C GLU A 203 18.58 18.37 24.71
N TYR A 204 18.26 17.08 24.65
CA TYR A 204 16.92 16.59 24.98
C TYR A 204 16.91 16.32 26.50
N ASN A 205 16.20 17.15 27.25
CA ASN A 205 15.93 16.97 28.69
C ASN A 205 17.16 16.62 29.59
N GLY A 206 18.38 17.01 29.19
CA GLY A 206 19.58 16.77 29.98
C GLY A 206 20.19 15.38 29.88
N GLU A 207 19.66 14.49 29.07
CA GLU A 207 20.29 13.21 28.73
C GLU A 207 21.08 13.31 27.42
N LYS A 208 22.18 12.56 27.35
CA LYS A 208 23.04 12.55 26.16
C LYS A 208 22.29 11.85 25.04
N ASP A 209 22.02 12.56 23.95
CA ASP A 209 21.61 11.98 22.70
C ASP A 209 22.49 10.81 22.26
N LEU A 210 21.92 9.89 21.47
CA LEU A 210 22.71 8.88 20.79
C LEU A 210 23.87 9.59 20.08
N SER A 211 25.09 9.30 20.49
CA SER A 211 26.26 9.84 19.79
C SER A 211 26.21 9.40 18.32
N VAL A 212 26.87 10.15 17.44
CA VAL A 212 26.97 9.79 16.02
C VAL A 212 27.49 8.36 15.85
N ASP A 213 28.37 7.90 16.74
CA ASP A 213 28.92 6.55 16.74
C ASP A 213 27.88 5.46 17.11
N ASN A 214 26.84 5.82 17.87
CA ASN A 214 25.81 4.88 18.35
C ASN A 214 24.49 4.99 17.59
N LEU A 215 24.42 5.86 16.60
CA LEU A 215 23.19 6.17 15.84
C LEU A 215 22.50 4.94 15.22
N ALA A 216 23.24 3.90 14.93
CA ALA A 216 22.75 2.70 14.27
C ALA A 216 22.54 1.52 15.23
N GLU A 217 22.76 1.69 16.55
CA GLU A 217 22.68 0.58 17.51
C GLU A 217 21.27 0.04 17.74
N PHE A 218 20.23 0.81 17.41
CA PHE A 218 18.85 0.32 17.46
C PHE A 218 18.51 -0.68 16.33
N ILE A 219 19.25 -0.69 15.20
CA ILE A 219 18.93 -1.52 14.03
C ILE A 219 18.80 -3.01 14.37
N PRO A 220 19.75 -3.64 15.11
CA PRO A 220 19.64 -5.07 15.45
C PRO A 220 18.38 -5.39 16.24
N THR A 221 17.92 -4.47 17.08
CA THR A 221 16.74 -4.64 17.93
C THR A 221 15.47 -4.71 17.12
N TRP A 222 15.36 -3.92 16.05
CA TRP A 222 14.19 -3.87 15.18
C TRP A 222 14.22 -4.87 14.02
N MET A 223 15.42 -5.32 13.63
CA MET A 223 15.61 -6.24 12.49
C MET A 223 14.72 -7.50 12.54
N PRO A 224 14.45 -8.12 13.70
CA PRO A 224 13.57 -9.30 13.75
C PRO A 224 12.11 -9.02 13.36
N PHE A 225 11.68 -7.77 13.43
CA PHE A 225 10.29 -7.34 13.27
C PHE A 225 10.01 -6.61 11.96
N VAL A 226 11.05 -6.11 11.26
CA VAL A 226 10.90 -5.16 10.16
C VAL A 226 11.57 -5.66 8.89
N GLU A 227 10.85 -5.61 7.77
CA GLU A 227 11.38 -6.02 6.48
C GLU A 227 12.06 -4.89 5.71
N TYR A 228 11.47 -3.67 5.73
CA TYR A 228 11.99 -2.47 5.07
C TYR A 228 12.21 -1.36 6.07
N GLN A 229 13.31 -0.63 5.88
CA GLN A 229 13.62 0.57 6.67
C GLN A 229 13.80 1.77 5.76
N VAL A 230 13.16 2.86 6.09
CA VAL A 230 13.36 4.18 5.51
C VAL A 230 13.86 5.11 6.60
N VAL A 231 15.06 5.62 6.40
CA VAL A 231 15.76 6.41 7.43
C VAL A 231 16.12 7.77 6.88
N ASN A 232 15.59 8.80 7.50
CA ASN A 232 15.94 10.19 7.19
C ASN A 232 17.14 10.62 8.04
N LEU A 233 18.22 11.06 7.39
CA LEU A 233 19.44 11.53 8.04
C LEU A 233 19.81 12.93 7.54
N GLY A 234 19.86 13.88 8.46
CA GLY A 234 20.29 15.25 8.18
C GLY A 234 21.81 15.35 7.95
N ILE A 235 22.23 16.36 7.21
CA ILE A 235 23.64 16.63 6.97
C ILE A 235 24.17 17.53 8.09
N GLN A 236 25.17 17.05 8.80
CA GLN A 236 25.80 17.77 9.90
C GLN A 236 27.14 18.37 9.50
N ARG A 237 27.50 19.45 10.18
CA ARG A 237 28.82 20.10 10.07
C ARG A 237 29.45 20.26 11.45
N LYS A 238 30.73 19.98 11.52
CA LYS A 238 31.56 20.26 12.66
C LYS A 238 32.83 20.97 12.18
N ASP A 239 33.18 22.11 12.75
CA ASP A 239 34.36 22.90 12.38
C ASP A 239 34.43 23.22 10.88
N ASN A 240 33.30 23.56 10.25
CA ASN A 240 33.10 23.78 8.80
C ASN A 240 33.28 22.55 7.91
N ASP A 241 33.51 21.38 8.45
CA ASP A 241 33.54 20.13 7.70
C ASP A 241 32.21 19.38 7.77
N ILE A 242 31.91 18.57 6.76
CA ILE A 242 30.74 17.69 6.74
C ILE A 242 31.08 16.41 7.51
N VAL A 243 30.30 16.10 8.54
CA VAL A 243 30.45 14.86 9.29
C VAL A 243 29.77 13.72 8.51
N GLN A 244 30.58 12.84 7.96
CA GLN A 244 30.11 11.70 7.14
C GLN A 244 29.81 10.49 8.02
N TYR A 245 28.74 10.56 8.82
CA TYR A 245 28.36 9.50 9.76
C TYR A 245 27.46 8.43 9.16
N TRP A 246 26.85 8.66 7.99
CA TRP A 246 25.94 7.71 7.35
C TRP A 246 26.61 6.44 6.84
N ASP A 247 27.93 6.44 6.61
CA ASP A 247 28.65 5.24 6.20
C ASP A 247 28.59 4.17 7.30
N SER A 248 28.82 4.55 8.55
CA SER A 248 28.69 3.66 9.71
C SER A 248 27.27 3.10 9.84
N TYR A 249 26.25 3.93 9.58
CA TYR A 249 24.86 3.50 9.56
C TYR A 249 24.60 2.44 8.48
N ILE A 250 25.07 2.70 7.25
CA ILE A 250 24.93 1.79 6.12
C ILE A 250 25.62 0.45 6.41
N ASP A 251 26.84 0.49 6.96
CA ASP A 251 27.60 -0.71 7.27
C ASP A 251 26.94 -1.53 8.40
N LYS A 252 26.39 -0.87 9.42
CA LYS A 252 25.62 -1.54 10.46
C LYS A 252 24.37 -2.20 9.91
N ALA A 253 23.58 -1.49 9.09
CA ALA A 253 22.40 -2.04 8.44
C ALA A 253 22.74 -3.28 7.59
N ARG A 254 23.83 -3.21 6.80
CA ARG A 254 24.32 -4.35 6.01
C ARG A 254 24.76 -5.52 6.88
N SER A 255 25.41 -5.27 8.01
CA SER A 255 25.81 -6.33 8.97
C SER A 255 24.61 -7.04 9.58
N CYS A 256 23.45 -6.37 9.68
CA CYS A 256 22.18 -6.93 10.10
C CYS A 256 21.41 -7.62 8.95
N GLY A 257 21.97 -7.74 7.73
CA GLY A 257 21.37 -8.45 6.61
C GLY A 257 20.52 -7.58 5.67
N TYR A 258 20.42 -6.28 5.92
CA TYR A 258 19.76 -5.36 5.00
C TYR A 258 20.62 -5.01 3.79
N LYS A 259 19.98 -4.70 2.68
CA LYS A 259 20.61 -4.15 1.47
C LYS A 259 20.19 -2.69 1.35
N LEU A 260 21.11 -1.80 1.00
CA LEU A 260 20.77 -0.43 0.61
C LEU A 260 20.12 -0.49 -0.79
N MET A 261 18.81 -0.27 -0.85
CA MET A 261 18.00 -0.39 -2.07
C MET A 261 17.84 0.93 -2.80
N ALA A 262 17.73 2.04 -2.05
CA ALA A 262 17.69 3.37 -2.62
C ALA A 262 18.41 4.39 -1.72
N TRP A 263 18.91 5.43 -2.37
CA TRP A 263 19.51 6.59 -1.73
C TRP A 263 18.79 7.81 -2.29
N ASN A 264 17.82 8.31 -1.54
CA ASN A 264 16.92 9.37 -1.94
C ASN A 264 17.31 10.69 -1.28
N VAL A 265 16.77 11.78 -1.81
CA VAL A 265 17.00 13.13 -1.33
C VAL A 265 15.68 13.79 -0.97
N TRP A 266 15.57 14.24 0.27
CA TRP A 266 14.52 15.17 0.62
C TRP A 266 15.03 16.60 0.43
N HIS A 267 14.55 17.26 -0.61
CA HIS A 267 14.86 18.67 -0.90
C HIS A 267 13.91 19.59 -0.13
N LYS A 268 14.48 20.52 0.64
CA LYS A 268 13.75 21.51 1.43
C LYS A 268 13.68 22.83 0.68
N SER A 269 12.51 23.44 0.59
CA SER A 269 12.34 24.75 -0.09
C SER A 269 12.94 25.94 0.68
N SER A 270 13.28 25.75 1.98
CA SER A 270 13.87 26.78 2.82
C SER A 270 15.03 26.25 3.67
N VAL A 271 15.99 27.11 3.97
CA VAL A 271 17.16 26.80 4.83
C VAL A 271 16.90 27.27 6.25
N SER A 272 17.32 26.49 7.24
CA SER A 272 17.35 26.95 8.62
C SER A 272 18.28 28.16 8.79
N VAL A 273 17.85 29.12 9.59
CA VAL A 273 18.58 30.38 9.83
C VAL A 273 20.05 30.16 10.26
N GLY A 274 20.35 29.09 10.99
CA GLY A 274 21.71 28.76 11.44
C GLY A 274 22.66 28.24 10.34
N GLN A 275 22.18 27.96 9.13
CA GLN A 275 23.02 27.49 8.02
C GLN A 275 23.42 28.58 7.02
N GLN A 276 22.97 29.82 7.22
CA GLN A 276 23.25 30.93 6.31
C GLN A 276 24.74 31.33 6.24
N SER A 277 25.55 30.94 7.23
CA SER A 277 27.00 31.19 7.25
C SER A 277 27.85 30.07 6.64
N ALA A 278 27.22 29.02 6.12
CA ALA A 278 27.94 27.91 5.47
C ALA A 278 28.49 28.31 4.10
N PHE A 279 29.60 27.70 3.65
CA PHE A 279 30.19 27.95 2.32
C PHE A 279 29.17 27.71 1.20
N ILE A 280 28.42 26.61 1.29
CA ILE A 280 27.22 26.36 0.47
C ILE A 280 26.12 25.92 1.43
N PRO A 281 24.97 26.60 1.51
CA PRO A 281 23.85 26.21 2.33
C PRO A 281 23.29 24.84 1.91
N ILE A 282 22.88 24.03 2.89
CA ILE A 282 22.33 22.69 2.66
C ILE A 282 20.80 22.78 2.61
N TYR A 283 20.23 22.44 1.48
CA TYR A 283 18.78 22.43 1.23
C TYR A 283 18.20 21.01 1.18
N HIS A 284 18.93 20.01 1.65
CA HIS A 284 18.47 18.63 1.54
C HIS A 284 18.91 17.80 2.74
N GLU A 285 18.21 16.67 2.91
CA GLU A 285 18.59 15.58 3.78
C GLU A 285 18.61 14.28 2.98
N TRP A 286 19.38 13.31 3.46
CA TRP A 286 19.45 11.98 2.89
C TRP A 286 18.30 11.11 3.40
N ILE A 287 17.74 10.28 2.51
CA ILE A 287 16.81 9.24 2.88
C ILE A 287 17.35 7.93 2.34
N PHE A 288 17.73 7.05 3.25
CA PHE A 288 18.21 5.71 2.90
C PHE A 288 17.08 4.71 2.99
N VAL A 289 16.92 3.90 1.95
CA VAL A 289 15.94 2.81 1.90
C VAL A 289 16.67 1.48 1.95
N PHE A 290 16.38 0.72 2.98
CA PHE A 290 16.95 -0.61 3.17
C PHE A 290 15.86 -1.66 3.11
N GLY A 291 16.23 -2.88 2.70
CA GLY A 291 15.33 -4.04 2.69
C GLY A 291 16.08 -5.35 2.68
N THR A 292 15.43 -6.42 3.11
CA THR A 292 16.01 -7.76 3.12
C THR A 292 15.88 -8.44 1.77
N LYS A 293 14.80 -8.17 1.04
CA LYS A 293 14.49 -8.71 -0.29
C LYS A 293 13.96 -7.61 -1.22
N PHE A 294 14.07 -7.84 -2.52
CA PHE A 294 13.46 -6.95 -3.52
C PHE A 294 11.93 -7.10 -3.48
N LYS A 295 11.23 -5.98 -3.61
CA LYS A 295 9.78 -5.87 -3.74
C LYS A 295 9.47 -4.76 -4.74
N ASP A 296 8.48 -4.96 -5.57
CA ASP A 296 7.91 -3.86 -6.36
C ASP A 296 7.18 -2.91 -5.43
N ILE A 297 7.43 -1.62 -5.61
CA ILE A 297 6.74 -0.58 -4.84
C ILE A 297 5.38 -0.27 -5.46
N ASN A 298 4.44 0.16 -4.63
CA ASN A 298 3.14 0.62 -5.10
C ASN A 298 3.32 1.87 -5.94
N ARG A 299 2.53 1.97 -7.02
CA ARG A 299 2.45 3.18 -7.82
C ARG A 299 1.38 4.08 -7.23
N THR A 300 1.67 5.37 -7.12
CA THR A 300 0.73 6.38 -6.64
C THR A 300 0.23 7.23 -7.80
N TRP A 301 -1.01 7.73 -7.71
CA TRP A 301 -1.56 8.63 -8.72
C TRP A 301 -0.81 9.96 -8.72
N GLN A 302 -0.47 10.47 -9.92
CA GLN A 302 -0.06 11.86 -10.07
C GLN A 302 -1.26 12.71 -10.47
N ARG A 303 -1.44 13.84 -9.77
CA ARG A 303 -2.29 14.92 -10.27
C ARG A 303 -1.88 15.27 -11.70
N GLU A 304 -2.91 15.42 -12.58
CA GLU A 304 -2.78 15.76 -13.98
C GLU A 304 -1.63 16.71 -14.30
N GLN A 305 -0.55 16.19 -14.85
CA GLN A 305 0.31 17.03 -15.69
C GLN A 305 -0.38 17.15 -17.04
N LYS A 306 -0.87 18.36 -17.34
CA LYS A 306 -1.39 18.70 -18.67
C LYS A 306 -0.33 18.31 -19.71
N ALA A 307 -0.62 17.27 -20.48
CA ALA A 307 0.24 16.82 -21.56
C ALA A 307 0.43 17.97 -22.57
N THR A 308 1.58 18.59 -22.58
CA THR A 308 1.88 19.77 -23.42
C THR A 308 2.55 19.44 -24.74
N SER A 309 2.85 18.17 -25.08
CA SER A 309 3.40 17.91 -26.41
C SER A 309 3.17 16.51 -26.93
N LYS A 310 2.83 16.43 -28.23
CA LYS A 310 2.81 15.23 -29.08
C LYS A 310 4.25 14.83 -29.48
N ASN A 311 5.19 14.72 -28.54
CA ASN A 311 6.57 14.42 -28.90
C ASN A 311 6.79 12.91 -28.95
N LYS A 312 7.16 12.44 -30.15
CA LYS A 312 7.68 11.10 -30.35
C LYS A 312 9.06 11.00 -29.69
N ARG A 313 9.24 10.07 -28.78
CA ARG A 313 10.52 9.79 -28.14
C ARG A 313 11.14 8.52 -28.76
N LYS A 314 12.41 8.58 -29.12
CA LYS A 314 13.16 7.38 -29.51
C LYS A 314 13.74 6.73 -28.26
N VAL A 315 13.36 5.50 -27.99
CA VAL A 315 13.84 4.71 -26.85
C VAL A 315 14.82 3.66 -27.38
N ARG A 316 15.99 3.56 -26.76
CA ARG A 316 17.00 2.57 -27.11
C ARG A 316 16.60 1.22 -26.50
N GLN A 317 16.51 0.19 -27.34
CA GLN A 317 16.23 -1.19 -26.93
C GLN A 317 17.49 -1.86 -26.36
N ALA A 318 17.33 -2.96 -25.64
CA ALA A 318 18.43 -3.74 -25.09
C ALA A 318 19.42 -4.28 -26.15
N ASP A 319 18.96 -4.45 -27.40
CA ASP A 319 19.74 -4.86 -28.54
C ASP A 319 20.48 -3.69 -29.24
N GLY A 320 20.38 -2.47 -28.69
CA GLY A 320 20.98 -1.25 -29.21
C GLY A 320 20.16 -0.52 -30.28
N SER A 321 19.08 -1.10 -30.77
CA SER A 321 18.19 -0.46 -31.75
C SER A 321 17.37 0.69 -31.14
N MET A 322 16.88 1.62 -31.99
CA MET A 322 16.06 2.75 -31.57
C MET A 322 14.63 2.52 -32.04
N LYS A 323 13.69 2.41 -31.09
CA LYS A 323 12.25 2.29 -31.37
C LYS A 323 11.56 3.63 -31.10
N GLU A 324 10.74 4.11 -32.04
CA GLU A 324 9.86 5.25 -31.78
C GLU A 324 8.71 4.79 -30.87
N SER A 325 8.59 5.44 -29.70
CA SER A 325 7.47 5.29 -28.81
C SER A 325 6.61 6.54 -28.90
N THR A 326 5.33 6.37 -29.16
CA THR A 326 4.34 7.44 -29.02
C THR A 326 4.02 7.53 -27.54
N ILE A 327 4.39 8.63 -26.89
CA ILE A 327 3.90 8.92 -25.54
C ILE A 327 2.42 9.28 -25.72
N GLY A 328 1.55 8.30 -25.52
CA GLY A 328 0.14 8.55 -25.27
C GLY A 328 0.00 9.42 -24.03
N LYS A 329 -1.15 10.09 -23.84
CA LYS A 329 -1.50 10.70 -22.56
C LYS A 329 -1.21 9.68 -21.45
N GLN A 330 -0.11 9.87 -20.73
CA GLN A 330 0.10 9.19 -19.48
C GLN A 330 -0.64 10.00 -18.43
N GLU A 331 -1.86 9.63 -18.19
CA GLU A 331 -2.44 9.67 -16.85
C GLU A 331 -1.73 8.51 -16.13
N ALA A 332 -0.51 8.73 -15.74
CA ALA A 332 0.31 7.63 -15.28
C ALA A 332 0.30 7.63 -13.78
N MET A 333 -0.08 6.50 -13.23
CA MET A 333 0.38 6.12 -11.90
C MET A 333 1.90 6.24 -11.92
N LYS A 334 2.47 7.00 -11.01
CA LYS A 334 3.90 7.27 -10.94
C LYS A 334 4.56 6.41 -9.88
N GLU A 335 5.70 5.86 -10.22
CA GLU A 335 6.62 5.33 -9.21
C GLU A 335 7.23 6.50 -8.44
N MET A 336 7.49 6.28 -7.16
CA MET A 336 8.14 7.25 -6.29
C MET A 336 9.48 7.70 -6.88
N GLU A 337 9.73 9.00 -6.92
CA GLU A 337 11.01 9.56 -7.39
C GLU A 337 12.06 9.57 -6.28
N SER A 338 13.32 9.47 -6.67
CA SER A 338 14.45 9.51 -5.72
C SER A 338 14.72 10.92 -5.14
N VAL A 339 14.06 11.95 -5.65
CA VAL A 339 14.12 13.31 -5.12
C VAL A 339 12.72 13.76 -4.74
N PHE A 340 12.49 13.89 -3.46
CA PHE A 340 11.24 14.39 -2.89
C PHE A 340 11.42 15.88 -2.54
N SER A 341 10.51 16.73 -3.00
CA SER A 341 10.53 18.16 -2.68
C SER A 341 9.24 18.51 -1.95
N SER A 342 9.33 18.96 -0.71
CA SER A 342 8.20 19.51 0.02
C SER A 342 8.40 20.98 0.32
N ASN A 343 7.31 21.73 0.23
CA ASN A 343 7.27 23.07 0.78
C ASN A 343 7.16 22.95 2.29
N VAL A 344 8.31 23.09 2.93
CA VAL A 344 8.37 23.18 4.38
C VAL A 344 7.78 24.51 4.78
N GLU A 345 6.46 24.62 4.89
CA GLU A 345 5.86 25.76 5.56
C GLU A 345 6.30 25.76 7.01
N LEU A 346 6.91 26.87 7.41
CA LEU A 346 7.38 27.10 8.78
C LEU A 346 6.17 27.43 9.67
N GLY A 347 5.27 26.44 9.89
CA GLY A 347 4.20 26.58 10.87
C GLY A 347 4.73 26.64 12.31
N GLU A 348 3.91 27.09 13.25
CA GLU A 348 4.27 27.25 14.68
C GLU A 348 4.71 25.93 15.36
N ILE A 349 4.28 24.76 14.83
CA ILE A 349 4.71 23.43 15.30
C ILE A 349 6.24 23.29 15.27
N ARG A 350 6.91 23.84 14.22
CA ARG A 350 8.36 23.77 14.07
C ARG A 350 9.15 24.69 14.98
N SER A 351 8.54 25.77 15.49
CA SER A 351 9.22 26.67 16.41
C SER A 351 9.49 26.01 17.77
N LYS A 352 8.74 24.95 18.12
CA LYS A 352 8.77 24.27 19.43
C LYS A 352 9.45 22.91 19.42
N HIS A 353 9.46 22.20 18.28
CA HIS A 353 10.18 20.93 18.13
C HIS A 353 11.30 21.06 17.09
N PRO A 354 12.54 20.84 17.46
CA PRO A 354 13.71 21.15 16.63
C PRO A 354 13.92 20.23 15.42
N ALA A 355 13.19 19.12 15.29
CA ALA A 355 13.44 18.07 14.27
C ALA A 355 12.15 17.49 13.66
N THR A 356 11.19 18.32 13.31
CA THR A 356 9.97 17.85 12.62
C THR A 356 10.15 17.79 11.11
N PHE A 357 9.63 16.74 10.50
CA PHE A 357 9.39 16.64 9.07
C PHE A 357 7.89 16.76 8.77
N PRO A 358 7.49 17.17 7.54
CA PRO A 358 6.08 17.28 7.17
C PRO A 358 5.43 15.89 7.07
N ILE A 359 4.11 15.82 7.26
CA ILE A 359 3.33 14.57 7.15
C ILE A 359 3.47 13.95 5.76
N GLU A 360 3.60 14.77 4.72
CA GLU A 360 3.81 14.34 3.35
C GLU A 360 5.04 13.41 3.21
N LEU A 361 6.12 13.65 3.95
CA LEU A 361 7.35 12.86 3.83
C LEU A 361 7.16 11.37 4.21
N PRO A 362 6.69 10.99 5.42
CA PRO A 362 6.41 9.59 5.71
C PRO A 362 5.28 9.04 4.84
N SER A 363 4.30 9.86 4.45
CA SER A 363 3.15 9.42 3.65
C SER A 363 3.55 8.85 2.30
N GLU A 364 4.48 9.47 1.60
CA GLU A 364 4.98 8.98 0.31
C GLU A 364 5.60 7.58 0.44
N TYR A 365 6.39 7.33 1.48
CA TYR A 365 7.01 6.02 1.72
C TYR A 365 6.00 4.99 2.20
N ILE A 366 5.06 5.38 3.06
CA ILE A 366 3.99 4.51 3.55
C ILE A 366 3.11 4.05 2.36
N LYS A 367 2.65 4.96 1.51
CA LYS A 367 1.86 4.62 0.32
C LYS A 367 2.63 3.71 -0.64
N SER A 368 3.90 4.02 -0.89
CA SER A 368 4.72 3.30 -1.86
C SER A 368 5.13 1.89 -1.40
N ILE A 369 5.33 1.66 -0.11
CA ILE A 369 5.90 0.40 0.40
C ILE A 369 4.84 -0.49 1.05
N THR A 370 3.73 0.07 1.54
CA THR A 370 2.75 -0.66 2.35
C THR A 370 1.34 -0.59 1.78
N ASN A 371 0.48 -1.51 2.24
CA ASN A 371 -0.95 -1.55 1.92
C ASN A 371 -1.78 -1.10 3.13
N GLU A 372 -3.08 -0.84 2.94
CA GLU A 372 -4.00 -0.58 4.06
C GLU A 372 -3.94 -1.73 5.08
N ASN A 373 -4.03 -1.38 6.35
CA ASN A 373 -3.92 -2.26 7.52
C ASN A 373 -2.52 -2.83 7.82
N ASP A 374 -1.50 -2.58 7.00
CA ASP A 374 -0.13 -2.95 7.32
C ASP A 374 0.36 -2.17 8.55
N ILE A 375 1.34 -2.77 9.25
CA ILE A 375 1.97 -2.16 10.42
C ILE A 375 3.21 -1.39 9.97
N ILE A 376 3.24 -0.12 10.33
CA ILE A 376 4.41 0.76 10.24
C ILE A 376 5.01 0.91 11.64
N VAL A 377 6.31 0.89 11.76
CA VAL A 377 6.97 1.20 13.03
C VAL A 377 7.80 2.47 12.92
N GLU A 378 7.85 3.21 14.02
CA GLU A 378 8.71 4.38 14.20
C GLU A 378 9.46 4.24 15.52
N SER A 379 10.78 4.16 15.43
CA SER A 379 11.64 3.94 16.61
C SER A 379 11.89 5.20 17.43
N PHE A 380 11.65 6.39 16.89
CA PHE A 380 11.85 7.70 17.53
C PHE A 380 10.70 8.64 17.16
N LEU A 381 9.51 8.36 17.70
CA LEU A 381 8.25 8.91 17.21
C LEU A 381 8.10 10.44 17.35
N GLY A 382 8.85 11.04 18.30
CA GLY A 382 8.85 12.49 18.51
C GLY A 382 7.46 13.06 18.75
N SER A 383 7.03 13.98 17.90
CA SER A 383 5.68 14.57 17.96
C SER A 383 4.57 13.74 17.33
N GLY A 384 4.86 12.54 16.80
CA GLY A 384 3.85 11.61 16.28
C GLY A 384 3.51 11.76 14.80
N THR A 385 4.29 12.47 14.00
CA THR A 385 3.98 12.74 12.58
C THR A 385 3.77 11.45 11.77
N THR A 386 4.61 10.43 11.98
CA THR A 386 4.45 9.13 11.30
C THR A 386 3.17 8.41 11.74
N MET A 387 2.74 8.55 13.00
CA MET A 387 1.49 7.96 13.49
C MET A 387 0.27 8.64 12.87
N VAL A 388 0.28 9.98 12.77
CA VAL A 388 -0.77 10.75 12.10
C VAL A 388 -0.87 10.35 10.62
N ALA A 389 0.25 10.30 9.90
CA ALA A 389 0.27 9.86 8.51
C ALA A 389 -0.29 8.44 8.35
N SER A 390 0.12 7.52 9.22
CA SER A 390 -0.36 6.12 9.20
C SER A 390 -1.86 6.03 9.44
N HIS A 391 -2.39 6.82 10.40
CA HIS A 391 -3.81 6.84 10.71
C HIS A 391 -4.64 7.34 9.51
N GLN A 392 -4.28 8.48 8.94
CA GLN A 392 -4.98 9.06 7.80
C GLN A 392 -4.94 8.15 6.57
N LEU A 393 -3.85 7.39 6.41
CA LEU A 393 -3.67 6.42 5.34
C LEU A 393 -4.24 5.02 5.65
N LYS A 394 -4.96 4.82 6.76
CA LYS A 394 -5.52 3.54 7.23
C LYS A 394 -4.45 2.45 7.42
N ARG A 395 -3.30 2.81 7.93
CA ARG A 395 -2.25 1.90 8.40
C ARG A 395 -2.17 1.95 9.90
N LYS A 396 -1.56 0.92 10.52
CA LYS A 396 -1.30 0.87 11.97
C LYS A 396 0.11 1.39 12.23
N CYS A 397 0.28 2.24 13.22
CA CYS A 397 1.59 2.70 13.63
C CYS A 397 1.93 2.19 15.04
N TYR A 398 3.06 1.50 15.18
CA TYR A 398 3.62 1.09 16.46
C TYR A 398 4.87 1.91 16.69
N GLY A 399 4.83 2.83 17.65
CA GLY A 399 5.89 3.80 17.86
C GLY A 399 6.50 3.75 19.25
N MET A 400 7.76 4.12 19.32
CA MET A 400 8.46 4.37 20.60
C MET A 400 8.85 5.82 20.73
N GLU A 401 8.74 6.33 21.94
CA GLU A 401 9.20 7.67 22.31
C GLU A 401 9.75 7.64 23.74
N LEU A 402 10.94 8.18 23.91
CA LEU A 402 11.63 8.14 25.19
C LEU A 402 11.09 9.19 26.16
N ASP A 403 10.72 10.39 25.66
CA ASP A 403 10.26 11.48 26.50
C ASP A 403 8.75 11.34 26.83
N PRO A 404 8.38 11.19 28.13
CA PRO A 404 6.98 11.13 28.55
C PRO A 404 6.15 12.33 28.09
N LYS A 405 6.75 13.51 27.94
CA LYS A 405 6.05 14.72 27.48
C LYS A 405 5.65 14.58 26.00
N TYR A 406 6.54 14.04 25.17
CA TYR A 406 6.21 13.79 23.78
C TYR A 406 5.21 12.64 23.63
N CYS A 407 5.25 11.63 24.49
CA CYS A 407 4.17 10.63 24.55
C CYS A 407 2.81 11.28 24.82
N GLN A 408 2.74 12.27 25.73
CA GLN A 408 1.51 13.03 25.96
C GLN A 408 1.08 13.83 24.74
N VAL A 409 2.03 14.51 24.08
CA VAL A 409 1.78 15.23 22.81
C VAL A 409 1.16 14.33 21.75
N ILE A 410 1.69 13.13 21.57
CA ILE A 410 1.18 12.16 20.62
C ILE A 410 -0.26 11.77 20.94
N ILE A 411 -0.56 11.46 22.20
CA ILE A 411 -1.91 11.09 22.67
C ILE A 411 -2.89 12.23 22.41
N ASP A 412 -2.53 13.44 22.77
CA ASP A 412 -3.39 14.61 22.62
C ASP A 412 -3.62 14.96 21.14
N ARG A 413 -2.56 14.83 20.31
CA ARG A 413 -2.63 15.02 18.86
C ARG A 413 -3.56 14.01 18.21
N MET A 414 -3.45 12.74 18.56
CA MET A 414 -4.30 11.68 18.03
C MET A 414 -5.77 11.82 18.49
N ARG A 415 -6.01 12.23 19.73
CA ARG A 415 -7.39 12.55 20.21
C ARG A 415 -8.01 13.72 19.45
N LYS A 416 -7.20 14.73 19.10
CA LYS A 416 -7.68 15.87 18.31
C LYS A 416 -7.98 15.47 16.87
N LEU A 417 -7.13 14.62 16.29
CA LEU A 417 -7.26 14.13 14.92
C LEU A 417 -8.52 13.26 14.75
N ASP A 418 -8.73 12.33 15.66
CA ASP A 418 -9.93 11.47 15.67
C ASP A 418 -10.47 11.32 17.11
N PRO A 419 -11.50 12.11 17.47
CA PRO A 419 -12.11 12.07 18.81
C PRO A 419 -12.80 10.74 19.16
N ASN A 420 -13.00 9.84 18.20
CA ASN A 420 -13.62 8.52 18.43
C ASN A 420 -12.60 7.43 18.82
N LEU A 421 -11.30 7.74 18.79
CA LEU A 421 -10.27 6.78 19.17
C LEU A 421 -10.41 6.39 20.65
N VAL A 422 -10.56 5.08 20.87
CA VAL A 422 -10.47 4.53 22.23
C VAL A 422 -8.98 4.44 22.59
N ILE A 423 -8.60 5.08 23.69
CA ILE A 423 -7.24 5.06 24.19
C ILE A 423 -7.17 4.27 25.48
N LYS A 424 -6.22 3.33 25.54
CA LYS A 424 -5.93 2.55 26.74
C LYS A 424 -4.48 2.78 27.16
N ARG A 425 -4.24 2.83 28.47
CA ARG A 425 -2.91 2.82 29.08
C ARG A 425 -2.74 1.51 29.84
N ASN A 426 -1.75 0.71 29.48
CA ASN A 426 -1.48 -0.59 30.08
C ASN A 426 -2.72 -1.52 30.14
N GLY A 427 -3.60 -1.43 29.11
CA GLY A 427 -4.83 -2.21 29.00
C GLY A 427 -6.09 -1.57 29.59
N GLU A 428 -5.98 -0.48 30.35
CA GLU A 428 -7.11 0.24 30.95
C GLU A 428 -7.49 1.47 30.10
N ILE A 429 -8.80 1.68 29.88
CA ILE A 429 -9.31 2.83 29.12
C ILE A 429 -9.09 4.12 29.92
N ILE A 430 -8.57 5.17 29.26
CA ILE A 430 -8.26 6.47 29.86
C ILE A 430 -8.98 7.63 29.15
#